data_f37986dbc7bb2370fd8867c0c0d58371
#
_entry.id   f37986dbc7bb2370fd8867c0c0d58371
#
_cell.length_a   1.000
_cell.length_b   1.000
_cell.length_c   1.000
_cell.angle_alpha   90.00
_cell.angle_beta   90.00
_cell.angle_gamma   90.00
#
_symmetry.space_group_name_H-M   'P 1'
#
loop_
_entity.id
_entity.type
_entity.pdbx_description
1 polymer ?
#
loop_
_entity_poly.entity_id
_entity_poly.type
_entity_poly.pdbx_seq_one_letter_code
_entity_poly.pdbx_strand_id
1 'polypeptide(L)'
;MEERENDDHSLHFINAAFDIVALAASAGGLSALSQVLSDLPGDFPAAIVIVQHLDPRHRSLMAEILSRRTHIRVKQAEEGDSLTPATVYIAPPDRHLLVNPDATLSLSQSKLVHFVRPSADLLFESVAASFEDRAIAVVLTGTGSDGAMGVRAIKKMGGTVIVQDEKTSEFFGMPSAAIQTGNVDFTLPLNEISSALVTLVMKGEVK
;
A
#
# COMPACT_ATOMS: atom_id res chain seq x y z
N MET A 1 -31.94 18.60 25.37
CA MET A 1 -31.34 17.26 25.16
C MET A 1 -30.91 17.27 23.70
N GLU A 2 -29.69 17.79 23.46
CA GLU A 2 -29.12 17.96 22.12
C GLU A 2 -28.51 16.60 21.72
N GLU A 3 -29.06 16.03 20.66
CA GLU A 3 -28.44 14.90 19.96
C GLU A 3 -27.12 15.40 19.35
N ARG A 4 -26.01 14.83 19.84
CA ARG A 4 -24.73 15.02 19.19
C ARG A 4 -24.75 14.18 17.90
N GLU A 5 -24.89 14.83 16.77
CA GLU A 5 -24.54 14.25 15.48
C GLU A 5 -23.08 13.84 15.57
N ASN A 6 -22.86 12.54 15.46
CA ASN A 6 -21.54 11.94 15.30
C ASN A 6 -21.12 12.25 13.87
N ASP A 7 -20.36 13.32 13.67
CA ASP A 7 -19.68 13.60 12.39
C ASP A 7 -18.63 12.50 12.20
N ASP A 8 -19.05 11.42 11.55
CA ASP A 8 -18.15 10.39 11.02
C ASP A 8 -17.40 10.99 9.82
N HIS A 9 -16.25 11.64 10.11
CA HIS A 9 -15.38 12.25 9.10
C HIS A 9 -14.52 11.23 8.35
N SER A 10 -14.95 9.97 8.25
CA SER A 10 -14.27 9.01 7.38
C SER A 10 -14.54 9.39 5.92
N LEU A 11 -13.49 9.84 5.22
CA LEU A 11 -13.53 10.07 3.77
C LEU A 11 -13.70 8.72 3.06
N HIS A 12 -14.94 8.40 2.69
CA HIS A 12 -15.25 7.24 1.86
C HIS A 12 -15.35 7.66 0.40
N PHE A 13 -14.61 6.97 -0.46
CA PHE A 13 -14.73 7.17 -1.91
C PHE A 13 -16.01 6.53 -2.43
N ILE A 14 -16.73 7.28 -3.27
CA ILE A 14 -18.01 6.83 -3.84
C ILE A 14 -17.75 5.59 -4.73
N ASN A 15 -18.54 4.53 -4.54
CA ASN A 15 -18.48 3.27 -5.27
C ASN A 15 -17.22 2.41 -5.00
N ALA A 16 -16.50 2.62 -3.92
CA ALA A 16 -15.40 1.79 -3.48
C ALA A 16 -15.77 1.00 -2.21
N ALA A 17 -15.48 -0.30 -2.18
CA ALA A 17 -15.56 -1.11 -0.97
C ALA A 17 -14.33 -0.89 -0.06
N PHE A 18 -13.20 -0.51 -0.67
CA PHE A 18 -11.96 -0.13 0.01
C PHE A 18 -11.48 1.22 -0.52
N ASP A 19 -10.98 2.08 0.35
CA ASP A 19 -10.55 3.44 0.02
C ASP A 19 -9.05 3.53 -0.30
N ILE A 20 -8.26 2.63 0.27
CA ILE A 20 -6.81 2.69 0.15
C ILE A 20 -6.19 1.31 -0.08
N VAL A 21 -5.19 1.27 -0.96
CA VAL A 21 -4.32 0.12 -1.19
C VAL A 21 -2.89 0.52 -0.87
N ALA A 22 -2.28 -0.11 0.13
CA ALA A 22 -0.89 0.09 0.51
C ALA A 22 -0.03 -1.05 -0.03
N LEU A 23 0.99 -0.75 -0.85
CA LEU A 23 1.90 -1.75 -1.40
C LEU A 23 3.30 -1.58 -0.80
N ALA A 24 3.92 -2.71 -0.48
CA ALA A 24 5.31 -2.77 -0.03
C ALA A 24 6.13 -3.69 -0.94
N ALA A 25 7.30 -3.22 -1.36
CA ALA A 25 8.24 -3.98 -2.18
C ALA A 25 9.69 -3.58 -1.88
N SER A 26 10.63 -4.45 -2.28
CA SER A 26 12.07 -4.21 -2.15
C SER A 26 12.82 -4.73 -3.38
N ALA A 27 13.72 -5.70 -3.24
CA ALA A 27 14.42 -6.31 -4.34
C ALA A 27 13.44 -6.93 -5.36
N GLY A 28 13.60 -6.64 -6.66
CA GLY A 28 12.64 -7.03 -7.71
C GLY A 28 11.36 -6.17 -7.77
N GLY A 29 11.18 -5.25 -6.82
CA GLY A 29 9.93 -4.51 -6.61
C GLY A 29 9.51 -3.63 -7.78
N LEU A 30 10.43 -2.96 -8.48
CA LEU A 30 10.08 -2.11 -9.62
C LEU A 30 9.35 -2.88 -10.74
N SER A 31 9.79 -4.11 -11.03
CA SER A 31 9.15 -4.98 -12.00
C SER A 31 7.76 -5.42 -11.52
N ALA A 32 7.68 -5.87 -10.26
CA ALA A 32 6.42 -6.31 -9.66
C ALA A 32 5.39 -5.17 -9.59
N LEU A 33 5.78 -4.00 -9.10
CA LEU A 33 4.92 -2.81 -9.05
C LEU A 33 4.48 -2.36 -10.46
N SER A 34 5.38 -2.38 -11.44
CA SER A 34 5.04 -2.07 -12.84
C SER A 34 3.95 -2.99 -13.36
N GLN A 35 4.04 -4.29 -13.10
CA GLN A 35 3.05 -5.26 -13.55
C GLN A 35 1.70 -5.06 -12.83
N VAL A 36 1.71 -4.92 -11.51
CA VAL A 36 0.47 -4.69 -10.75
C VAL A 36 -0.25 -3.43 -11.20
N LEU A 37 0.49 -2.32 -11.38
CA LEU A 37 -0.12 -1.03 -11.73
C LEU A 37 -0.55 -0.95 -13.21
N SER A 38 0.11 -1.65 -14.12
CA SER A 38 -0.24 -1.62 -15.56
C SER A 38 -1.62 -2.18 -15.86
N ASP A 39 -2.07 -3.13 -15.06
CA ASP A 39 -3.32 -3.86 -15.26
C ASP A 39 -4.51 -3.25 -14.50
N LEU A 40 -4.28 -2.19 -13.70
CA LEU A 40 -5.35 -1.46 -13.01
C LEU A 40 -6.03 -0.47 -13.97
N PRO A 41 -7.37 -0.32 -13.88
CA PRO A 41 -8.09 0.66 -14.70
C PRO A 41 -7.71 2.10 -14.31
N GLY A 42 -7.73 3.02 -15.28
CA GLY A 42 -7.35 4.42 -15.08
C GLY A 42 -8.27 5.20 -14.13
N ASP A 43 -9.47 4.68 -13.88
CA ASP A 43 -10.47 5.20 -12.93
C ASP A 43 -10.59 4.35 -11.66
N PHE A 44 -9.51 3.65 -11.29
CA PHE A 44 -9.47 2.80 -10.10
C PHE A 44 -9.93 3.58 -8.86
N PRO A 45 -11.01 3.17 -8.17
CA PRO A 45 -11.71 4.04 -7.22
C PRO A 45 -11.09 4.10 -5.82
N ALA A 46 -9.82 3.71 -5.67
CA ALA A 46 -9.06 3.81 -4.42
C ALA A 46 -7.77 4.60 -4.62
N ALA A 47 -7.24 5.18 -3.55
CA ALA A 47 -5.89 5.72 -3.50
C ALA A 47 -4.87 4.59 -3.33
N ILE A 48 -3.68 4.74 -3.91
CA ILE A 48 -2.59 3.77 -3.78
C ILE A 48 -1.38 4.44 -3.14
N VAL A 49 -0.84 3.85 -2.07
CA VAL A 49 0.38 4.31 -1.39
C VAL A 49 1.45 3.24 -1.44
N ILE A 50 2.68 3.60 -1.78
CA ILE A 50 3.75 2.63 -2.03
C ILE A 50 4.99 2.93 -1.20
N VAL A 51 5.50 1.92 -0.52
CA VAL A 51 6.87 1.87 -0.01
C VAL A 51 7.68 0.91 -0.88
N GLN A 52 8.74 1.44 -1.48
CA GLN A 52 9.79 0.67 -2.13
C GLN A 52 11.12 1.01 -1.46
N HIS A 53 11.83 0.00 -0.98
CA HIS A 53 13.16 0.23 -0.43
C HIS A 53 14.13 0.61 -1.55
N LEU A 54 14.72 1.79 -1.42
CA LEU A 54 15.66 2.38 -2.37
C LEU A 54 16.92 2.84 -1.63
N ASP A 55 18.02 3.00 -2.36
CA ASP A 55 19.23 3.62 -1.83
C ASP A 55 18.93 5.10 -1.50
N PRO A 56 19.05 5.51 -0.23
CA PRO A 56 18.69 6.86 0.20
C PRO A 56 19.59 7.98 -0.40
N ARG A 57 20.74 7.61 -0.97
CA ARG A 57 21.73 8.54 -1.53
C ARG A 57 21.39 9.02 -2.95
N HIS A 58 20.40 8.41 -3.59
CA HIS A 58 20.06 8.70 -4.98
C HIS A 58 18.63 9.20 -5.11
N ARG A 59 18.42 10.17 -6.00
CA ARG A 59 17.06 10.58 -6.40
C ARG A 59 16.33 9.37 -7.00
N SER A 60 15.11 9.16 -6.56
CA SER A 60 14.26 8.12 -7.14
C SER A 60 13.65 8.59 -8.46
N LEU A 61 13.80 7.79 -9.51
CA LEU A 61 13.09 7.93 -10.78
C LEU A 61 11.83 7.03 -10.85
N MET A 62 11.45 6.41 -9.75
CA MET A 62 10.41 5.39 -9.72
C MET A 62 9.06 5.96 -10.18
N ALA A 63 8.68 7.15 -9.71
CA ALA A 63 7.43 7.79 -10.13
C ALA A 63 7.42 8.05 -11.65
N GLU A 64 8.54 8.50 -12.21
CA GLU A 64 8.69 8.75 -13.66
C GLU A 64 8.62 7.44 -14.48
N ILE A 65 9.19 6.35 -13.96
CA ILE A 65 9.19 5.04 -14.63
C ILE A 65 7.79 4.43 -14.59
N LEU A 66 7.15 4.43 -13.42
CA LEU A 66 5.83 3.84 -13.24
C LEU A 66 4.74 4.63 -13.98
N SER A 67 4.82 5.97 -14.01
CA SER A 67 3.85 6.81 -14.74
C SER A 67 3.78 6.52 -16.24
N ARG A 68 4.86 5.97 -16.83
CA ARG A 68 4.89 5.57 -18.24
C ARG A 68 4.29 4.19 -18.52
N ARG A 69 3.97 3.44 -17.46
CA ARG A 69 3.54 2.03 -17.55
C ARG A 69 2.12 1.78 -17.03
N THR A 70 1.46 2.80 -16.51
CA THR A 70 0.09 2.71 -16.00
C THR A 70 -0.78 3.85 -16.49
N HIS A 71 -2.10 3.65 -16.48
CA HIS A 71 -3.09 4.68 -16.78
C HIS A 71 -3.49 5.52 -15.56
N ILE A 72 -3.07 5.10 -14.37
CA ILE A 72 -3.32 5.80 -13.10
C ILE A 72 -2.27 6.91 -12.93
N ARG A 73 -2.65 8.03 -12.35
CA ARG A 73 -1.71 9.11 -12.01
C ARG A 73 -0.68 8.63 -11.00
N VAL A 74 0.61 8.84 -11.27
CA VAL A 74 1.70 8.46 -10.36
C VAL A 74 2.50 9.68 -9.98
N LYS A 75 2.77 9.86 -8.68
CA LYS A 75 3.67 10.92 -8.17
C LYS A 75 4.49 10.42 -6.99
N GLN A 76 5.61 11.07 -6.74
CA GLN A 76 6.29 10.97 -5.45
C GLN A 76 5.45 11.73 -4.41
N ALA A 77 5.25 11.13 -3.24
CA ALA A 77 4.49 11.73 -2.15
C ALA A 77 5.20 12.97 -1.59
N GLU A 78 4.41 13.97 -1.25
CA GLU A 78 4.84 15.21 -0.61
C GLU A 78 4.10 15.40 0.72
N GLU A 79 4.71 16.14 1.64
CA GLU A 79 4.08 16.49 2.92
C GLU A 79 2.76 17.22 2.68
N GLY A 80 1.67 16.76 3.32
CA GLY A 80 0.34 17.36 3.21
C GLY A 80 -0.44 17.00 1.94
N ASP A 81 0.06 16.09 1.09
CA ASP A 81 -0.73 15.58 -0.03
C ASP A 81 -2.05 14.98 0.46
N SER A 82 -3.17 15.37 -0.15
CA SER A 82 -4.46 14.73 0.10
C SER A 82 -4.63 13.50 -0.79
N LEU A 83 -5.04 12.39 -0.21
CA LEU A 83 -5.32 11.16 -0.95
C LEU A 83 -6.51 11.36 -1.90
N THR A 84 -6.34 10.92 -3.14
CA THR A 84 -7.40 10.94 -4.16
C THR A 84 -7.47 9.60 -4.88
N PRO A 85 -8.66 9.14 -5.29
CA PRO A 85 -8.80 7.94 -6.10
C PRO A 85 -7.96 8.02 -7.39
N ALA A 86 -7.65 6.89 -7.98
CA ALA A 86 -6.87 6.78 -9.21
C ALA A 86 -5.51 7.52 -9.14
N THR A 87 -4.91 7.60 -7.96
CA THR A 87 -3.61 8.23 -7.75
C THR A 87 -2.69 7.34 -6.92
N VAL A 88 -1.46 7.18 -7.40
CA VAL A 88 -0.38 6.44 -6.74
C VAL A 88 0.59 7.44 -6.11
N TYR A 89 0.83 7.29 -4.82
CA TYR A 89 1.78 8.08 -4.04
C TYR A 89 2.95 7.19 -3.62
N ILE A 90 4.16 7.52 -4.06
CA ILE A 90 5.36 6.73 -3.77
C ILE A 90 6.17 7.43 -2.68
N ALA A 91 6.53 6.72 -1.63
CA ALA A 91 7.39 7.23 -0.58
C ALA A 91 8.71 7.77 -1.16
N PRO A 92 9.13 9.00 -0.83
CA PRO A 92 10.43 9.51 -1.24
C PRO A 92 11.56 8.75 -0.52
N PRO A 93 12.77 8.70 -1.10
CA PRO A 93 13.92 8.15 -0.42
C PRO A 93 14.17 8.84 0.94
N ASP A 94 14.65 8.06 1.90
CA ASP A 94 15.04 8.54 3.24
C ASP A 94 13.92 9.25 4.04
N ARG A 95 12.67 8.94 3.74
CA ARG A 95 11.48 9.42 4.49
C ARG A 95 10.50 8.29 4.68
N HIS A 96 9.97 8.13 5.90
CA HIS A 96 8.80 7.29 6.12
C HIS A 96 7.57 8.02 5.59
N LEU A 97 6.72 7.28 4.87
CA LEU A 97 5.42 7.73 4.40
C LEU A 97 4.35 7.26 5.41
N LEU A 98 3.57 8.19 5.91
CA LEU A 98 2.48 7.93 6.85
C LEU A 98 1.18 8.47 6.28
N VAL A 99 0.09 7.80 6.60
CA VAL A 99 -1.27 8.21 6.26
C VAL A 99 -1.97 8.73 7.51
N ASN A 100 -2.54 9.92 7.43
CA ASN A 100 -3.24 10.56 8.53
C ASN A 100 -4.76 10.25 8.48
N PRO A 101 -5.48 10.34 9.63
CA PRO A 101 -6.93 10.08 9.69
C PRO A 101 -7.78 11.01 8.80
N ASP A 102 -7.28 12.21 8.47
CA ASP A 102 -7.91 13.16 7.55
C ASP A 102 -7.60 12.87 6.07
N ALA A 103 -7.06 11.68 5.76
CA ALA A 103 -6.62 11.24 4.44
C ALA A 103 -5.56 12.16 3.80
N THR A 104 -4.72 12.80 4.60
CA THR A 104 -3.49 13.45 4.14
C THR A 104 -2.28 12.57 4.36
N LEU A 105 -1.17 12.89 3.69
CA LEU A 105 0.11 12.21 3.82
C LEU A 105 1.08 13.03 4.67
N SER A 106 1.84 12.33 5.51
CA SER A 106 2.97 12.90 6.26
C SER A 106 4.27 12.18 5.92
N LEU A 107 5.37 12.95 5.91
CA LEU A 107 6.72 12.45 5.66
C LEU A 107 7.58 12.60 6.93
N SER A 108 8.08 11.49 7.47
CA SER A 108 8.85 11.49 8.71
C SER A 108 10.31 11.09 8.49
N GLN A 109 11.23 11.78 9.17
CA GLN A 109 12.64 11.38 9.31
C GLN A 109 12.92 10.71 10.67
N SER A 110 11.93 10.08 11.29
CA SER A 110 12.13 9.29 12.49
C SER A 110 13.17 8.16 12.27
N LYS A 111 13.55 7.48 13.34
CA LYS A 111 14.58 6.44 13.31
C LYS A 111 14.26 5.36 12.27
N LEU A 112 15.32 4.75 11.72
CA LEU A 112 15.18 3.58 10.85
C LEU A 112 14.40 2.47 11.56
N VAL A 113 13.50 1.82 10.83
CA VAL A 113 12.79 0.61 11.26
C VAL A 113 13.38 -0.56 10.50
N HIS A 114 13.82 -1.60 11.17
CA HIS A 114 14.55 -2.74 10.55
C HIS A 114 15.69 -2.30 9.60
N PHE A 115 16.38 -1.20 9.97
CA PHE A 115 17.47 -0.59 9.18
C PHE A 115 17.04 0.02 7.84
N VAL A 116 15.73 0.21 7.59
CA VAL A 116 15.21 0.83 6.37
C VAL A 116 14.44 2.11 6.64
N ARG A 117 14.42 3.01 5.66
CA ARG A 117 13.56 4.19 5.55
C ARG A 117 13.43 4.55 4.06
N PRO A 118 12.20 4.51 3.49
CA PRO A 118 10.90 4.24 4.14
C PRO A 118 10.75 2.84 4.72
N SER A 119 9.79 2.66 5.65
CA SER A 119 9.39 1.37 6.22
C SER A 119 7.96 1.02 5.83
N ALA A 120 7.76 -0.22 5.40
CA ALA A 120 6.44 -0.77 5.10
C ALA A 120 5.61 -0.98 6.38
N ASP A 121 6.25 -1.36 7.50
CA ASP A 121 5.55 -1.51 8.78
C ASP A 121 4.87 -0.19 9.19
N LEU A 122 5.60 0.93 9.18
CA LEU A 122 5.04 2.24 9.55
C LEU A 122 3.94 2.69 8.58
N LEU A 123 4.10 2.46 7.27
CA LEU A 123 3.04 2.75 6.32
C LEU A 123 1.78 1.96 6.64
N PHE A 124 1.88 0.65 6.78
CA PHE A 124 0.73 -0.22 7.02
C PHE A 124 0.06 0.06 8.37
N GLU A 125 0.84 0.34 9.42
CA GLU A 125 0.33 0.73 10.74
C GLU A 125 -0.49 2.02 10.65
N SER A 126 0.01 3.05 9.95
CA SER A 126 -0.70 4.31 9.77
C SER A 126 -1.97 4.16 8.90
N VAL A 127 -1.90 3.34 7.85
CA VAL A 127 -3.05 3.00 7.00
C VAL A 127 -4.11 2.25 7.79
N ALA A 128 -3.71 1.25 8.60
CA ALA A 128 -4.63 0.50 9.46
C ALA A 128 -5.35 1.41 10.45
N ALA A 129 -4.63 2.34 11.07
CA ALA A 129 -5.21 3.27 12.05
C ALA A 129 -6.16 4.32 11.41
N SER A 130 -5.95 4.67 10.13
CA SER A 130 -6.69 5.73 9.45
C SER A 130 -7.88 5.22 8.63
N PHE A 131 -7.83 3.98 8.11
CA PHE A 131 -8.84 3.45 7.19
C PHE A 131 -9.45 2.11 7.65
N GLU A 132 -8.95 1.53 8.73
CA GLU A 132 -9.51 0.35 9.38
C GLU A 132 -9.82 -0.80 8.40
N ASP A 133 -11.07 -1.28 8.35
CA ASP A 133 -11.54 -2.36 7.48
C ASP A 133 -11.60 -1.98 6.00
N ARG A 134 -11.46 -0.70 5.66
CA ARG A 134 -11.42 -0.20 4.29
C ARG A 134 -10.00 -0.12 3.69
N ALA A 135 -9.02 -0.75 4.34
CA ALA A 135 -7.63 -0.81 3.91
C ALA A 135 -7.26 -2.17 3.32
N ILE A 136 -6.51 -2.16 2.21
CA ILE A 136 -5.84 -3.34 1.66
C ILE A 136 -4.33 -3.14 1.76
N ALA A 137 -3.62 -4.11 2.34
CA ALA A 137 -2.17 -4.19 2.27
C ALA A 137 -1.72 -5.26 1.26
N VAL A 138 -0.70 -4.95 0.47
CA VAL A 138 -0.10 -5.88 -0.49
C VAL A 138 1.40 -5.97 -0.23
N VAL A 139 1.90 -7.16 0.03
CA VAL A 139 3.34 -7.43 0.19
C VAL A 139 3.85 -8.13 -1.06
N LEU A 140 4.75 -7.46 -1.78
CA LEU A 140 5.38 -7.97 -3.01
C LEU A 140 6.80 -8.45 -2.72
N THR A 141 7.47 -8.92 -3.77
CA THR A 141 8.87 -9.38 -3.74
C THR A 141 9.78 -8.42 -2.98
N GLY A 142 10.66 -8.97 -2.16
CA GLY A 142 11.64 -8.23 -1.37
C GLY A 142 12.40 -9.10 -0.39
N THR A 143 13.55 -8.60 0.05
CA THR A 143 14.37 -9.23 1.09
C THR A 143 14.01 -8.69 2.47
N GLY A 144 14.25 -9.48 3.52
CA GLY A 144 13.99 -9.08 4.91
C GLY A 144 12.55 -9.33 5.35
N SER A 145 12.10 -8.59 6.35
CA SER A 145 10.81 -8.83 7.03
C SER A 145 9.98 -7.55 7.26
N ASP A 146 10.39 -6.42 6.68
CA ASP A 146 9.63 -5.16 6.80
C ASP A 146 8.25 -5.31 6.14
N GLY A 147 7.21 -4.87 6.82
CA GLY A 147 5.81 -5.06 6.48
C GLY A 147 5.10 -6.17 7.27
N ALA A 148 5.85 -7.08 7.91
CA ALA A 148 5.24 -8.20 8.66
C ALA A 148 4.47 -7.72 9.91
N MET A 149 4.95 -6.71 10.62
CA MET A 149 4.24 -6.11 11.75
C MET A 149 3.05 -5.28 11.27
N GLY A 150 3.23 -4.52 10.19
CA GLY A 150 2.16 -3.76 9.56
C GLY A 150 1.01 -4.63 9.06
N VAL A 151 1.30 -5.82 8.50
CA VAL A 151 0.28 -6.83 8.14
C VAL A 151 -0.60 -7.20 9.34
N ARG A 152 -0.01 -7.41 10.52
CA ARG A 152 -0.77 -7.67 11.75
C ARG A 152 -1.66 -6.49 12.13
N ALA A 153 -1.17 -5.25 11.96
CA ALA A 153 -1.95 -4.05 12.23
C ALA A 153 -3.17 -3.95 11.29
N ILE A 154 -2.98 -4.15 9.99
CA ILE A 154 -4.07 -4.18 9.00
C ILE A 154 -5.15 -5.22 9.40
N LYS A 155 -4.74 -6.45 9.71
CA LYS A 155 -5.72 -7.49 10.10
C LYS A 155 -6.42 -7.20 11.42
N LYS A 156 -5.71 -6.65 12.38
CA LYS A 156 -6.30 -6.25 13.68
C LYS A 156 -7.41 -5.21 13.52
N MET A 157 -7.30 -4.34 12.53
CA MET A 157 -8.29 -3.29 12.23
C MET A 157 -9.35 -3.73 11.22
N GLY A 158 -9.36 -5.01 10.81
CA GLY A 158 -10.37 -5.57 9.91
C GLY A 158 -10.04 -5.50 8.42
N GLY A 159 -8.91 -4.91 8.05
CA GLY A 159 -8.47 -4.77 6.66
C GLY A 159 -8.09 -6.11 6.00
N THR A 160 -7.80 -6.06 4.71
CA THR A 160 -7.45 -7.21 3.87
C THR A 160 -5.96 -7.22 3.54
N VAL A 161 -5.36 -8.41 3.53
CA VAL A 161 -3.93 -8.61 3.22
C VAL A 161 -3.74 -9.57 2.07
N ILE A 162 -3.04 -9.11 1.04
CA ILE A 162 -2.60 -9.89 -0.12
C ILE A 162 -1.09 -10.01 -0.09
N VAL A 163 -0.56 -11.18 -0.40
CA VAL A 163 0.89 -11.44 -0.48
C VAL A 163 1.21 -12.13 -1.81
N GLN A 164 2.28 -11.68 -2.45
CA GLN A 164 2.80 -12.34 -3.65
C GLN A 164 3.30 -13.75 -3.30
N ASP A 165 2.99 -14.74 -4.13
CA ASP A 165 3.41 -16.12 -3.94
C ASP A 165 4.93 -16.32 -4.16
N GLU A 166 5.44 -17.46 -3.70
CA GLU A 166 6.85 -17.83 -3.83
C GLU A 166 7.28 -17.99 -5.29
N LYS A 167 6.41 -18.57 -6.12
CA LYS A 167 6.75 -18.93 -7.50
C LYS A 167 7.01 -17.74 -8.41
N THR A 168 6.31 -16.64 -8.15
CA THR A 168 6.45 -15.41 -8.93
C THR A 168 7.29 -14.34 -8.25
N SER A 169 7.68 -14.54 -6.97
CA SER A 169 8.59 -13.63 -6.25
C SER A 169 10.02 -13.84 -6.68
N GLU A 170 10.69 -12.76 -7.13
CA GLU A 170 12.15 -12.80 -7.38
C GLU A 170 12.92 -13.01 -6.06
N PHE A 171 12.43 -12.37 -4.98
CA PHE A 171 12.94 -12.51 -3.61
C PHE A 171 11.77 -12.74 -2.65
N PHE A 172 11.69 -13.89 -2.04
CA PHE A 172 10.55 -14.31 -1.23
C PHE A 172 10.66 -13.92 0.26
N GLY A 173 11.62 -13.09 0.66
CA GLY A 173 11.86 -12.74 2.06
C GLY A 173 10.69 -12.00 2.71
N MET A 174 10.31 -10.83 2.19
CA MET A 174 9.17 -10.04 2.70
C MET A 174 7.84 -10.80 2.60
N PRO A 175 7.49 -11.43 1.46
CA PRO A 175 6.29 -12.26 1.37
C PRO A 175 6.27 -13.39 2.39
N SER A 176 7.35 -14.14 2.54
CA SER A 176 7.47 -15.23 3.53
C SER A 176 7.27 -14.73 4.96
N ALA A 177 7.89 -13.59 5.32
CA ALA A 177 7.75 -13.01 6.65
C ALA A 177 6.29 -12.58 6.92
N ALA A 178 5.60 -12.00 5.94
CA ALA A 178 4.19 -11.67 6.05
C ALA A 178 3.32 -12.91 6.23
N ILE A 179 3.53 -13.98 5.44
CA ILE A 179 2.80 -15.25 5.54
C ILE A 179 2.98 -15.88 6.91
N GLN A 180 4.20 -15.87 7.45
CA GLN A 180 4.51 -16.42 8.77
C GLN A 180 3.79 -15.73 9.92
N THR A 181 3.26 -14.53 9.71
CA THR A 181 2.41 -13.86 10.72
C THR A 181 1.09 -14.57 10.98
N GLY A 182 0.61 -15.40 10.04
CA GLY A 182 -0.72 -15.99 10.06
C GLY A 182 -1.87 -15.00 9.81
N ASN A 183 -1.56 -13.79 9.30
CA ASN A 183 -2.50 -12.69 9.10
C ASN A 183 -2.66 -12.31 7.61
N VAL A 184 -2.60 -13.29 6.72
CA VAL A 184 -2.73 -13.10 5.26
C VAL A 184 -4.05 -13.71 4.80
N ASP A 185 -4.82 -12.96 4.02
CA ASP A 185 -6.09 -13.44 3.45
C ASP A 185 -5.84 -14.17 2.12
N PHE A 186 -4.95 -13.62 1.28
CA PHE A 186 -4.68 -14.18 -0.04
C PHE A 186 -3.18 -14.24 -0.32
N THR A 187 -2.71 -15.40 -0.79
CA THR A 187 -1.38 -15.56 -1.37
C THR A 187 -1.56 -15.86 -2.85
N LEU A 188 -1.17 -14.89 -3.70
CA LEU A 188 -1.49 -14.89 -5.13
C LEU A 188 -0.24 -14.78 -6.00
N PRO A 189 -0.23 -15.40 -7.19
CA PRO A 189 0.78 -15.11 -8.20
C PRO A 189 0.68 -13.64 -8.65
N LEU A 190 1.81 -13.04 -9.00
CA LEU A 190 1.91 -11.61 -9.30
C LEU A 190 0.89 -11.13 -10.34
N ASN A 191 0.64 -11.93 -11.38
CA ASN A 191 -0.30 -11.61 -12.45
C ASN A 191 -1.79 -11.67 -12.04
N GLU A 192 -2.11 -12.17 -10.85
CA GLU A 192 -3.48 -12.22 -10.32
C GLU A 192 -3.77 -11.10 -9.32
N ILE A 193 -2.74 -10.40 -8.81
CA ILE A 193 -2.90 -9.38 -7.77
C ILE A 193 -3.76 -8.21 -8.28
N SER A 194 -3.53 -7.73 -9.49
CA SER A 194 -4.30 -6.61 -10.06
C SER A 194 -5.79 -6.94 -10.18
N SER A 195 -6.13 -8.12 -10.69
CA SER A 195 -7.53 -8.57 -10.83
C SER A 195 -8.19 -8.77 -9.47
N ALA A 196 -7.45 -9.25 -8.47
CA ALA A 196 -7.93 -9.35 -7.08
C ALA A 196 -8.22 -7.97 -6.49
N LEU A 197 -7.31 -7.00 -6.68
CA LEU A 197 -7.51 -5.61 -6.23
C LEU A 197 -8.75 -4.98 -6.88
N VAL A 198 -8.92 -5.13 -8.20
CA VAL A 198 -10.11 -4.63 -8.91
C VAL A 198 -11.39 -5.25 -8.35
N THR A 199 -11.38 -6.57 -8.11
CA THR A 199 -12.54 -7.28 -7.57
C THR A 199 -12.88 -6.81 -6.15
N LEU A 200 -11.90 -6.72 -5.27
CA LEU A 200 -12.09 -6.28 -3.89
C LEU A 200 -12.58 -4.83 -3.83
N VAL A 201 -11.88 -3.92 -4.52
CA VAL A 201 -12.18 -2.48 -4.43
C VAL A 201 -13.50 -2.12 -5.09
N MET A 202 -13.80 -2.70 -6.26
CA MET A 202 -15.01 -2.35 -7.02
C MET A 202 -16.26 -3.18 -6.66
N LYS A 203 -16.09 -4.37 -6.08
CA LYS A 203 -17.21 -5.30 -5.79
C LYS A 203 -17.36 -5.68 -4.33
N GLY A 204 -16.38 -5.38 -3.49
CA GLY A 204 -16.41 -5.69 -2.06
C GLY A 204 -16.24 -7.17 -1.69
N GLU A 205 -16.19 -8.10 -2.66
CA GLU A 205 -16.05 -9.54 -2.39
C GLU A 205 -15.22 -10.22 -3.47
N VAL A 206 -14.22 -10.99 -3.07
CA VAL A 206 -13.61 -12.05 -3.87
C VAL A 206 -14.37 -13.33 -3.55
N LYS A 207 -15.09 -13.87 -4.55
CA LYS A 207 -15.73 -15.18 -4.42
C LYS A 207 -14.71 -16.29 -4.53
#